data_434e753b0ebe3ef6b155ac1c5505baac
#
_entry.id   434e753b0ebe3ef6b155ac1c5505baac
#
_cell.length_a   1.000
_cell.length_b   1.000
_cell.length_c   1.000
_cell.angle_alpha   90.00
_cell.angle_beta   90.00
_cell.angle_gamma   90.00
#
_symmetry.space_group_name_H-M   'P 1'
#
loop_
_entity.id
_entity.type
_entity.pdbx_description
1 polymer ?
#
loop_
_entity_poly.entity_id
_entity_poly.type
_entity_poly.pdbx_seq_one_letter_code
_entity_poly.pdbx_strand_id
1 'polypeptide(L)'
;MKLYNKRIAFLISDQHFIPHGGIGSFAKGFTEMCGRIGWKVDIILDKAPNNNSFKELIESLGANTIWPLEPLRYNEHTATFAFSDTVNFEKIINFRTAIVESFEENVYDMIVCNTQEAMTAAYAMTINKYIPVVFYTHLHSMIFRDSQGSDVFLDSYHNFYNKHMEFTDIIIGTQSQKNIDELTKFGATNCQLLRMPMSERGLLEPYSGTRKGVLFIGRWEEGKNPEAYIRVMKECKIHCKVMTNSNGAKKFEKAFAEAGITDYEIRVGITGQEKVDFIRSSGVFFMPSLRENYPFAFLECLGHMPCVVLDTQDWSDNFNEKYFHKVNIKDAGETITEIYCSIQSAEALDYVCELDDEVAEGWISFLDHFPGKRSNTNAAKINTYETVKYRDYIRELERKHLAREDFESVLSNKHKFLTVCYTDNDTYLSKDPTFKPIEEIAGLSLFEGL
;
A
#
# COMPACT_ATOMS: atom_id res chain seq x y z
N MET A 1 -23.88 -16.42 1.26
CA MET A 1 -23.23 -15.14 0.95
C MET A 1 -23.84 -14.58 -0.33
N LYS A 2 -24.40 -13.35 -0.35
CA LYS A 2 -24.84 -12.72 -1.61
C LYS A 2 -23.60 -12.41 -2.43
N LEU A 3 -23.48 -12.96 -3.63
CA LEU A 3 -22.43 -12.61 -4.58
C LEU A 3 -22.65 -11.18 -5.03
N TYR A 4 -21.83 -10.27 -4.56
CA TYR A 4 -21.84 -8.87 -4.97
C TYR A 4 -21.04 -8.78 -6.28
N ASN A 5 -21.71 -8.67 -7.39
CA ASN A 5 -21.05 -8.53 -8.71
C ASN A 5 -20.52 -7.09 -8.87
N LYS A 6 -19.47 -6.74 -8.11
CA LYS A 6 -18.81 -5.44 -8.15
C LYS A 6 -17.55 -5.51 -9.01
N ARG A 7 -17.17 -4.39 -9.62
CA ARG A 7 -15.91 -4.25 -10.35
C ARG A 7 -15.06 -3.13 -9.76
N ILE A 8 -13.83 -3.44 -9.43
CA ILE A 8 -12.90 -2.55 -8.74
C ILE A 8 -11.70 -2.27 -9.64
N ALA A 9 -11.37 -0.99 -9.82
CA ALA A 9 -10.08 -0.59 -10.39
C ALA A 9 -9.07 -0.45 -9.25
N PHE A 10 -7.95 -1.18 -9.33
CA PHE A 10 -6.87 -1.11 -8.36
C PHE A 10 -5.62 -0.54 -9.05
N LEU A 11 -5.28 0.70 -8.74
CA LEU A 11 -4.19 1.44 -9.36
C LEU A 11 -2.90 1.28 -8.57
N ILE A 12 -1.87 0.79 -9.23
CA ILE A 12 -0.56 0.55 -8.64
C ILE A 12 0.54 0.89 -9.65
N SER A 13 1.61 1.55 -9.21
CA SER A 13 2.76 1.80 -10.07
C SER A 13 3.54 0.51 -10.34
N ASP A 14 4.05 0.34 -11.55
CA ASP A 14 4.87 -0.82 -11.94
C ASP A 14 6.03 -1.09 -10.99
N GLN A 15 6.72 -0.07 -10.51
CA GLN A 15 7.81 -0.21 -9.54
C GLN A 15 7.39 -0.91 -8.22
N HIS A 16 6.10 -0.86 -7.87
CA HIS A 16 5.51 -1.50 -6.70
C HIS A 16 4.77 -2.79 -7.04
N PHE A 17 4.60 -3.07 -8.33
CA PHE A 17 3.96 -4.29 -8.83
C PHE A 17 4.94 -5.46 -8.83
N ILE A 18 5.36 -5.84 -7.63
CA ILE A 18 6.35 -6.90 -7.36
C ILE A 18 5.91 -7.78 -6.18
N PRO A 19 6.24 -9.07 -6.16
CA PRO A 19 5.70 -10.01 -5.16
C PRO A 19 6.21 -9.80 -3.73
N HIS A 20 7.29 -9.08 -3.53
CA HIS A 20 7.97 -8.91 -2.23
C HIS A 20 7.96 -7.48 -1.70
N GLY A 21 6.95 -6.73 -2.02
CA GLY A 21 6.74 -5.39 -1.45
C GLY A 21 5.39 -5.34 -0.74
N GLY A 22 5.24 -4.51 0.28
CA GLY A 22 3.97 -4.36 0.99
C GLY A 22 2.80 -4.03 0.05
N ILE A 23 3.03 -3.15 -0.95
CA ILE A 23 1.99 -2.77 -1.94
C ILE A 23 1.69 -3.92 -2.90
N GLY A 24 2.70 -4.65 -3.38
CA GLY A 24 2.49 -5.84 -4.22
C GLY A 24 1.79 -6.98 -3.46
N SER A 25 2.15 -7.21 -2.21
CA SER A 25 1.44 -8.16 -1.33
C SER A 25 -0.02 -7.74 -1.13
N PHE A 26 -0.29 -6.44 -0.98
CA PHE A 26 -1.66 -5.93 -0.93
C PHE A 26 -2.42 -6.19 -2.24
N ALA A 27 -1.83 -5.90 -3.40
CA ALA A 27 -2.46 -6.16 -4.69
C ALA A 27 -2.86 -7.64 -4.84
N LYS A 28 -1.96 -8.56 -4.45
CA LYS A 28 -2.23 -10.00 -4.46
C LYS A 28 -3.36 -10.37 -3.51
N GLY A 29 -3.24 -10.04 -2.23
CA GLY A 29 -4.26 -10.37 -1.22
C GLY A 29 -5.62 -9.75 -1.54
N PHE A 30 -5.64 -8.51 -2.03
CA PHE A 30 -6.87 -7.82 -2.42
C PHE A 30 -7.54 -8.52 -3.61
N THR A 31 -6.77 -8.94 -4.61
CA THR A 31 -7.31 -9.71 -5.76
C THR A 31 -7.92 -11.03 -5.29
N GLU A 32 -7.22 -11.78 -4.45
CA GLU A 32 -7.73 -13.05 -3.88
C GLU A 32 -8.99 -12.84 -3.04
N MET A 33 -9.02 -11.82 -2.18
CA MET A 33 -10.19 -11.45 -1.40
C MET A 33 -11.38 -11.11 -2.29
N CYS A 34 -11.17 -10.24 -3.29
CA CYS A 34 -12.22 -9.85 -4.22
C CYS A 34 -12.80 -11.05 -4.97
N GLY A 35 -11.95 -11.97 -5.44
CA GLY A 35 -12.40 -13.22 -6.08
C GLY A 35 -13.29 -14.06 -5.15
N ARG A 36 -12.94 -14.18 -3.85
CA ARG A 36 -13.74 -14.93 -2.86
C ARG A 36 -15.12 -14.31 -2.60
N ILE A 37 -15.22 -13.00 -2.59
CA ILE A 37 -16.49 -12.30 -2.34
C ILE A 37 -17.28 -12.02 -3.63
N GLY A 38 -16.78 -12.50 -4.80
CA GLY A 38 -17.45 -12.37 -6.09
C GLY A 38 -17.27 -11.00 -6.77
N TRP A 39 -16.26 -10.25 -6.36
CA TRP A 39 -15.86 -9.01 -7.03
C TRP A 39 -14.84 -9.27 -8.13
N LYS A 40 -14.84 -8.43 -9.16
CA LYS A 40 -13.83 -8.41 -10.23
C LYS A 40 -12.84 -7.29 -9.96
N VAL A 41 -11.56 -7.53 -10.24
CA VAL A 41 -10.50 -6.53 -10.09
C VAL A 41 -9.80 -6.34 -11.43
N ASP A 42 -9.60 -5.09 -11.80
CA ASP A 42 -8.67 -4.71 -12.85
C ASP A 42 -7.48 -3.98 -12.19
N ILE A 43 -6.29 -4.50 -12.37
CA ILE A 43 -5.06 -3.87 -11.93
C ILE A 43 -4.62 -2.88 -13.01
N ILE A 44 -4.60 -1.60 -12.69
CA ILE A 44 -4.22 -0.54 -13.63
C ILE A 44 -2.82 -0.03 -13.28
N LEU A 45 -1.92 -0.11 -14.25
CA LEU A 45 -0.50 0.24 -14.14
C LEU A 45 -0.19 1.51 -14.94
N ASP A 46 0.81 2.25 -14.52
CA ASP A 46 1.31 3.44 -15.23
C ASP A 46 2.21 3.12 -16.44
N LYS A 47 2.65 1.88 -16.57
CA LYS A 47 3.38 1.32 -17.73
C LYS A 47 3.31 -0.19 -17.73
N ALA A 48 3.80 -0.83 -18.81
CA ALA A 48 3.91 -2.28 -18.89
C ALA A 48 4.68 -2.85 -17.69
N PRO A 49 4.20 -3.95 -17.09
CA PRO A 49 4.83 -4.54 -15.92
C PRO A 49 6.22 -5.10 -16.24
N ASN A 50 7.21 -4.75 -15.41
CA ASN A 50 8.56 -5.31 -15.50
C ASN A 50 8.62 -6.74 -14.95
N ASN A 51 7.68 -7.13 -14.07
CA ASN A 51 7.63 -8.45 -13.46
C ASN A 51 6.52 -9.31 -14.07
N ASN A 52 6.83 -9.99 -15.18
CA ASN A 52 5.87 -10.84 -15.89
C ASN A 52 5.36 -12.02 -15.03
N SER A 53 6.20 -12.63 -14.21
CA SER A 53 5.78 -13.74 -13.35
C SER A 53 4.76 -13.28 -12.30
N PHE A 54 4.91 -12.07 -11.77
CA PHE A 54 3.92 -11.52 -10.84
C PHE A 54 2.62 -11.14 -11.57
N LYS A 55 2.71 -10.59 -12.78
CA LYS A 55 1.55 -10.35 -13.63
C LYS A 55 0.77 -11.65 -13.87
N GLU A 56 1.44 -12.71 -14.33
CA GLU A 56 0.82 -14.01 -14.57
C GLU A 56 0.16 -14.57 -13.30
N LEU A 57 0.79 -14.41 -12.14
CA LEU A 57 0.20 -14.79 -10.85
C LEU A 57 -1.09 -14.02 -10.59
N ILE A 58 -1.08 -12.70 -10.69
CA ILE A 58 -2.25 -11.84 -10.46
C ILE A 58 -3.39 -12.18 -11.42
N GLU A 59 -3.09 -12.42 -12.70
CA GLU A 59 -4.07 -12.83 -13.70
C GLU A 59 -4.64 -14.23 -13.44
N SER A 60 -3.83 -15.15 -12.93
CA SER A 60 -4.29 -16.48 -12.49
C SER A 60 -5.28 -16.42 -11.32
N LEU A 61 -5.26 -15.35 -10.53
CA LEU A 61 -6.21 -15.07 -9.45
C LEU A 61 -7.51 -14.40 -9.96
N GLY A 62 -7.62 -14.16 -11.28
CA GLY A 62 -8.82 -13.65 -11.94
C GLY A 62 -8.87 -12.14 -12.14
N ALA A 63 -7.79 -11.41 -11.89
CA ALA A 63 -7.70 -10.00 -12.27
C ALA A 63 -7.26 -9.83 -13.73
N ASN A 64 -7.62 -8.69 -14.35
CA ASN A 64 -6.98 -8.24 -15.58
C ASN A 64 -5.87 -7.24 -15.21
N THR A 65 -4.84 -7.14 -16.05
CA THR A 65 -3.81 -6.11 -15.96
C THR A 65 -3.89 -5.19 -17.16
N ILE A 66 -3.93 -3.88 -16.91
CA ILE A 66 -4.15 -2.82 -17.92
C ILE A 66 -3.05 -1.78 -17.75
N TRP A 67 -2.47 -1.32 -18.86
CA TRP A 67 -1.47 -0.25 -18.90
C TRP A 67 -1.54 0.50 -20.23
N PRO A 68 -1.04 1.76 -20.30
CA PRO A 68 -1.06 2.51 -21.55
C PRO A 68 -0.16 1.85 -22.58
N LEU A 69 -0.62 1.74 -23.83
CA LEU A 69 0.13 1.13 -24.93
C LEU A 69 1.46 1.86 -25.18
N GLU A 70 1.45 3.16 -25.03
CA GLU A 70 2.60 4.03 -25.25
C GLU A 70 2.83 4.98 -24.04
N PRO A 71 3.39 4.48 -22.94
CA PRO A 71 3.60 5.30 -21.75
C PRO A 71 4.67 6.37 -21.97
N LEU A 72 4.48 7.54 -21.37
CA LEU A 72 5.53 8.53 -21.26
C LEU A 72 6.66 8.01 -20.39
N ARG A 73 7.88 8.32 -20.78
CA ARG A 73 9.07 8.00 -19.97
C ARG A 73 9.21 9.00 -18.83
N TYR A 74 9.53 8.51 -17.66
CA TYR A 74 9.80 9.34 -16.48
C TYR A 74 11.01 8.80 -15.71
N ASN A 75 11.63 9.66 -14.90
CA ASN A 75 12.73 9.26 -14.04
C ASN A 75 12.17 8.58 -12.77
N GLU A 76 12.38 7.27 -12.64
CA GLU A 76 11.91 6.49 -11.50
C GLU A 76 12.51 6.92 -10.16
N HIS A 77 13.69 7.54 -10.17
CA HIS A 77 14.34 8.02 -8.95
C HIS A 77 13.67 9.26 -8.35
N THR A 78 12.96 10.06 -9.15
CA THR A 78 12.19 11.21 -8.66
C THR A 78 10.81 10.83 -8.14
N ALA A 79 10.31 9.64 -8.47
CA ALA A 79 9.00 9.12 -8.09
C ALA A 79 9.04 8.28 -6.81
N THR A 80 10.04 8.44 -5.98
CA THR A 80 10.48 7.39 -5.08
C THR A 80 9.62 7.18 -3.84
N PHE A 81 8.71 7.96 -3.48
CA PHE A 81 7.81 7.65 -2.35
C PHE A 81 6.60 8.57 -2.34
N ALA A 82 5.51 8.03 -1.87
CA ALA A 82 4.27 8.71 -1.55
C ALA A 82 4.41 9.93 -0.59
N PHE A 83 5.61 10.38 -0.31
CA PHE A 83 5.94 11.41 0.68
C PHE A 83 6.74 12.58 0.12
N SER A 84 7.11 12.53 -1.17
CA SER A 84 7.77 13.70 -1.74
C SER A 84 6.69 14.72 -2.10
N ASP A 85 6.96 16.00 -1.85
CA ASP A 85 6.15 17.12 -2.34
C ASP A 85 6.15 17.21 -3.89
N THR A 86 6.90 16.35 -4.55
CA THR A 86 7.05 16.26 -6.00
C THR A 86 6.29 15.08 -6.56
N VAL A 87 5.15 15.35 -7.16
CA VAL A 87 4.37 14.39 -7.93
C VAL A 87 4.99 14.28 -9.32
N ASN A 88 5.11 13.07 -9.84
CA ASN A 88 5.60 12.85 -11.20
C ASN A 88 4.45 13.03 -12.20
N PHE A 89 4.52 14.11 -12.98
CA PHE A 89 3.47 14.48 -13.91
C PHE A 89 3.28 13.45 -15.03
N GLU A 90 4.35 12.93 -15.62
CA GLU A 90 4.29 11.93 -16.69
C GLU A 90 3.60 10.66 -16.19
N LYS A 91 3.83 10.31 -14.93
CA LYS A 91 3.19 9.17 -14.29
C LYS A 91 1.68 9.38 -14.08
N ILE A 92 1.27 10.62 -13.74
CA ILE A 92 -0.16 10.99 -13.70
C ILE A 92 -0.80 10.77 -15.07
N ILE A 93 -0.15 11.26 -16.13
CA ILE A 93 -0.65 11.10 -17.51
C ILE A 93 -0.75 9.62 -17.89
N ASN A 94 0.27 8.84 -17.58
CA ASN A 94 0.26 7.41 -17.86
C ASN A 94 -0.91 6.69 -17.19
N PHE A 95 -1.14 6.95 -15.89
CA PHE A 95 -2.32 6.43 -15.20
C PHE A 95 -3.63 6.90 -15.83
N ARG A 96 -3.72 8.18 -16.17
CA ARG A 96 -4.91 8.73 -16.82
C ARG A 96 -5.21 8.00 -18.12
N THR A 97 -4.21 7.80 -19.00
CA THR A 97 -4.37 7.09 -20.25
C THR A 97 -4.88 5.66 -20.02
N ALA A 98 -4.26 4.92 -19.10
CA ALA A 98 -4.69 3.57 -18.75
C ALA A 98 -6.12 3.53 -18.19
N ILE A 99 -6.50 4.52 -17.35
CA ILE A 99 -7.85 4.65 -16.82
C ILE A 99 -8.85 4.85 -17.95
N VAL A 100 -8.58 5.74 -18.92
CA VAL A 100 -9.49 6.00 -20.04
C VAL A 100 -9.69 4.76 -20.87
N GLU A 101 -8.61 4.11 -21.30
CA GLU A 101 -8.68 2.87 -22.05
C GLU A 101 -9.50 1.81 -21.31
N SER A 102 -9.35 1.74 -19.99
CA SER A 102 -10.10 0.84 -19.13
C SER A 102 -11.59 1.22 -19.00
N PHE A 103 -11.93 2.50 -18.85
CA PHE A 103 -13.30 2.98 -18.66
C PHE A 103 -14.16 2.92 -19.94
N GLU A 104 -13.55 2.91 -21.11
CA GLU A 104 -14.29 2.70 -22.37
C GLU A 104 -14.98 1.32 -22.41
N GLU A 105 -14.36 0.32 -21.79
CA GLU A 105 -14.85 -1.05 -21.79
C GLU A 105 -15.55 -1.47 -20.48
N ASN A 106 -15.31 -0.74 -19.39
CA ASN A 106 -15.67 -1.18 -18.04
C ASN A 106 -16.29 -0.07 -17.20
N VAL A 107 -17.27 -0.46 -16.37
CA VAL A 107 -17.86 0.40 -15.33
C VAL A 107 -17.34 -0.08 -13.97
N TYR A 108 -16.70 0.81 -13.22
CA TYR A 108 -16.17 0.52 -11.88
C TYR A 108 -17.11 1.00 -10.79
N ASP A 109 -17.22 0.19 -9.74
CA ASP A 109 -17.96 0.53 -8.52
C ASP A 109 -17.06 1.29 -7.52
N MET A 110 -15.74 1.12 -7.61
CA MET A 110 -14.75 1.78 -6.75
C MET A 110 -13.37 1.79 -7.42
N ILE A 111 -12.57 2.81 -7.07
CA ILE A 111 -11.17 2.90 -7.47
C ILE A 111 -10.29 2.94 -6.22
N VAL A 112 -9.30 2.07 -6.14
CA VAL A 112 -8.30 2.03 -5.07
C VAL A 112 -6.96 2.49 -5.62
N CYS A 113 -6.41 3.58 -5.11
CA CYS A 113 -5.16 4.20 -5.57
C CYS A 113 -4.06 4.02 -4.53
N ASN A 114 -2.93 3.46 -4.94
CA ASN A 114 -1.81 3.15 -4.05
C ASN A 114 -0.64 4.14 -4.15
N THR A 115 -0.75 5.15 -5.00
CA THR A 115 0.23 6.25 -5.12
C THR A 115 -0.52 7.57 -5.30
N GLN A 116 0.19 8.66 -5.02
CA GLN A 116 -0.36 10.00 -5.18
C GLN A 116 -0.71 10.31 -6.64
N GLU A 117 0.14 9.88 -7.57
CA GLU A 117 -0.08 10.07 -9.01
C GLU A 117 -1.33 9.33 -9.49
N ALA A 118 -1.49 8.07 -9.05
CA ALA A 118 -2.68 7.27 -9.35
C ALA A 118 -3.95 7.93 -8.80
N MET A 119 -3.91 8.42 -7.56
CA MET A 119 -5.02 9.12 -6.93
C MET A 119 -5.35 10.41 -7.69
N THR A 120 -4.33 11.21 -8.05
CA THR A 120 -4.51 12.46 -8.80
C THR A 120 -5.19 12.19 -10.16
N ALA A 121 -4.73 11.18 -10.90
CA ALA A 121 -5.33 10.80 -12.17
C ALA A 121 -6.78 10.30 -12.01
N ALA A 122 -7.01 9.40 -11.06
CA ALA A 122 -8.33 8.81 -10.83
C ALA A 122 -9.35 9.84 -10.37
N TYR A 123 -8.99 10.71 -9.43
CA TYR A 123 -9.90 11.74 -8.93
C TYR A 123 -10.27 12.75 -10.02
N ALA A 124 -9.30 13.21 -10.82
CA ALA A 124 -9.55 14.07 -11.96
C ALA A 124 -10.56 13.47 -12.96
N MET A 125 -10.53 12.14 -13.15
CA MET A 125 -11.39 11.43 -14.09
C MET A 125 -12.80 11.12 -13.55
N THR A 126 -12.97 11.08 -12.24
CA THR A 126 -14.17 10.52 -11.61
C THR A 126 -14.95 11.48 -10.73
N ILE A 127 -14.43 12.70 -10.54
CA ILE A 127 -15.03 13.71 -9.66
C ILE A 127 -16.52 13.98 -9.96
N ASN A 128 -16.93 13.86 -11.22
CA ASN A 128 -18.31 14.04 -11.67
C ASN A 128 -19.10 12.71 -11.81
N LYS A 129 -18.46 11.56 -11.63
CA LYS A 129 -19.08 10.22 -11.86
C LYS A 129 -19.58 9.54 -10.59
N TYR A 130 -19.35 10.15 -9.40
CA TYR A 130 -19.74 9.60 -8.10
C TYR A 130 -19.19 8.20 -7.81
N ILE A 131 -18.04 7.88 -8.37
CA ILE A 131 -17.32 6.65 -8.07
C ILE A 131 -16.40 6.94 -6.87
N PRO A 132 -16.47 6.15 -5.78
CA PRO A 132 -15.56 6.33 -4.66
C PRO A 132 -14.12 6.10 -5.08
N VAL A 133 -13.27 7.11 -4.85
CA VAL A 133 -11.83 7.03 -5.02
C VAL A 133 -11.20 6.92 -3.63
N VAL A 134 -10.63 5.75 -3.36
CA VAL A 134 -9.93 5.48 -2.13
C VAL A 134 -8.43 5.68 -2.36
N PHE A 135 -7.86 6.69 -1.73
CA PHE A 135 -6.41 6.81 -1.63
C PHE A 135 -5.93 5.97 -0.47
N TYR A 136 -5.29 4.84 -0.79
CA TYR A 136 -4.84 3.90 0.21
C TYR A 136 -3.44 4.26 0.72
N THR A 137 -3.34 4.57 2.00
CA THR A 137 -2.07 4.97 2.61
C THR A 137 -1.33 3.75 3.15
N HIS A 138 -0.14 3.48 2.59
CA HIS A 138 0.76 2.43 3.07
C HIS A 138 1.72 2.93 4.14
N LEU A 139 1.47 4.13 4.64
CA LEU A 139 2.38 4.85 5.50
C LEU A 139 2.36 4.32 6.92
N HIS A 140 3.52 4.41 7.54
CA HIS A 140 3.64 4.39 8.99
C HIS A 140 2.82 5.53 9.59
N SER A 141 2.52 5.41 10.86
CA SER A 141 2.07 6.53 11.68
C SER A 141 2.94 7.78 11.46
N MET A 142 2.35 8.96 11.44
CA MET A 142 3.10 10.23 11.41
C MET A 142 3.91 10.42 12.68
N ILE A 143 3.44 9.83 13.78
CA ILE A 143 4.12 9.77 15.06
C ILE A 143 4.53 8.33 15.29
N PHE A 144 5.81 8.08 15.53
CA PHE A 144 6.31 6.77 15.89
C PHE A 144 7.22 6.88 17.13
N ARG A 145 7.37 5.79 17.84
CA ARG A 145 8.30 5.72 18.96
C ARG A 145 9.68 5.27 18.50
N ASP A 146 10.71 5.97 18.93
CA ASP A 146 12.09 5.58 18.70
C ASP A 146 12.51 4.39 19.61
N SER A 147 13.75 3.98 19.52
CA SER A 147 14.30 2.88 20.35
C SER A 147 14.33 3.17 21.86
N GLN A 148 14.10 4.43 22.25
CA GLN A 148 14.06 4.89 23.65
C GLN A 148 12.62 5.10 24.15
N GLY A 149 11.62 4.83 23.29
CA GLY A 149 10.20 5.04 23.61
C GLY A 149 9.73 6.49 23.51
N SER A 150 10.53 7.38 22.88
CA SER A 150 10.16 8.77 22.65
C SER A 150 9.37 8.93 21.36
N ASP A 151 8.34 9.78 21.37
CA ASP A 151 7.56 10.08 20.18
C ASP A 151 8.37 10.96 19.21
N VAL A 152 8.44 10.51 17.96
CA VAL A 152 9.09 11.22 16.85
C VAL A 152 8.06 11.57 15.80
N PHE A 153 7.94 12.85 15.48
CA PHE A 153 7.04 13.37 14.45
C PHE A 153 7.73 13.47 13.08
N LEU A 154 7.02 13.09 12.02
CA LEU A 154 7.52 13.13 10.64
C LEU A 154 6.84 14.26 9.84
N ASP A 155 7.47 15.44 9.79
CA ASP A 155 6.97 16.62 9.08
C ASP A 155 6.66 16.37 7.59
N SER A 156 7.42 15.50 6.94
CA SER A 156 7.20 15.15 5.52
C SER A 156 5.84 14.50 5.29
N TYR A 157 5.32 13.75 6.26
CA TYR A 157 4.00 13.14 6.18
C TYR A 157 2.89 14.17 6.37
N HIS A 158 3.09 15.12 7.26
CA HIS A 158 2.14 16.21 7.49
C HIS A 158 1.92 17.04 6.22
N ASN A 159 2.99 17.44 5.53
CA ASN A 159 2.90 18.20 4.29
C ASN A 159 2.18 17.43 3.17
N PHE A 160 2.41 16.12 3.09
CA PHE A 160 1.74 15.26 2.14
C PHE A 160 0.23 15.19 2.40
N TYR A 161 -0.17 14.88 3.63
CA TYR A 161 -1.58 14.74 3.97
C TYR A 161 -2.34 16.06 3.90
N ASN A 162 -1.76 17.18 4.29
CA ASN A 162 -2.40 18.49 4.22
C ASN A 162 -2.95 18.83 2.84
N LYS A 163 -2.22 18.51 1.77
CA LYS A 163 -2.68 18.74 0.40
C LYS A 163 -3.90 17.90 0.03
N HIS A 164 -3.99 16.67 0.53
CA HIS A 164 -5.07 15.74 0.18
C HIS A 164 -6.29 15.90 1.07
N MET A 165 -6.11 16.34 2.30
CA MET A 165 -7.22 16.68 3.22
C MET A 165 -8.02 17.89 2.76
N GLU A 166 -7.47 18.69 1.84
CA GLU A 166 -8.22 19.78 1.23
C GLU A 166 -9.38 19.27 0.34
N PHE A 167 -9.35 18.03 -0.13
CA PHE A 167 -10.36 17.43 -1.00
C PHE A 167 -11.27 16.51 -0.21
N THR A 168 -12.46 17.00 0.13
CA THR A 168 -13.40 16.29 1.00
C THR A 168 -14.00 15.02 0.38
N ASP A 169 -13.92 14.87 -0.94
CA ASP A 169 -14.46 13.72 -1.67
C ASP A 169 -13.45 12.58 -1.84
N ILE A 170 -12.17 12.80 -1.53
CA ILE A 170 -11.17 11.75 -1.52
C ILE A 170 -11.27 11.00 -0.19
N ILE A 171 -11.42 9.68 -0.29
CA ILE A 171 -11.44 8.80 0.89
C ILE A 171 -10.03 8.36 1.19
N ILE A 172 -9.57 8.57 2.40
CA ILE A 172 -8.26 8.10 2.85
C ILE A 172 -8.45 6.75 3.51
N GLY A 173 -8.08 5.68 2.79
CA GLY A 173 -8.05 4.33 3.34
C GLY A 173 -6.79 4.10 4.16
N THR A 174 -6.91 3.54 5.36
CA THR A 174 -5.78 3.22 6.23
C THR A 174 -6.01 1.92 6.99
N GLN A 175 -4.93 1.37 7.52
CA GLN A 175 -4.88 0.03 8.12
C GLN A 175 -5.09 0.03 9.63
N SER A 176 -4.96 1.17 10.30
CA SER A 176 -5.03 1.26 11.75
C SER A 176 -5.90 2.43 12.23
N GLN A 177 -6.57 2.23 13.36
CA GLN A 177 -7.34 3.28 14.02
C GLN A 177 -6.43 4.44 14.44
N LYS A 178 -5.20 4.15 14.88
CA LYS A 178 -4.23 5.18 15.22
C LYS A 178 -3.98 6.17 14.08
N ASN A 179 -3.83 5.67 12.85
CA ASN A 179 -3.64 6.53 11.69
C ASN A 179 -4.88 7.39 11.41
N ILE A 180 -6.08 6.86 11.60
CA ILE A 180 -7.32 7.65 11.50
C ILE A 180 -7.31 8.78 12.52
N ASP A 181 -6.98 8.47 13.76
CA ASP A 181 -6.96 9.44 14.86
C ASP A 181 -5.93 10.54 14.61
N GLU A 182 -4.75 10.19 14.11
CA GLU A 182 -3.72 11.16 13.72
C GLU A 182 -4.16 12.03 12.55
N LEU A 183 -4.64 11.44 11.46
CA LEU A 183 -5.13 12.17 10.28
C LEU A 183 -6.30 13.10 10.65
N THR A 184 -7.21 12.65 11.52
CA THR A 184 -8.33 13.45 12.00
C THR A 184 -7.87 14.67 12.83
N LYS A 185 -6.84 14.51 13.66
CA LYS A 185 -6.21 15.65 14.39
C LYS A 185 -5.64 16.70 13.43
N PHE A 186 -5.20 16.29 12.24
CA PHE A 186 -4.71 17.19 11.19
C PHE A 186 -5.82 17.71 10.26
N GLY A 187 -7.08 17.38 10.51
CA GLY A 187 -8.24 17.92 9.79
C GLY A 187 -8.82 17.02 8.70
N ALA A 188 -8.36 15.78 8.56
CA ALA A 188 -8.96 14.83 7.63
C ALA A 188 -10.37 14.44 8.10
N THR A 189 -11.35 14.50 7.17
CA THR A 189 -12.76 14.22 7.46
C THR A 189 -13.26 12.90 6.88
N ASN A 190 -12.53 12.32 5.91
CA ASN A 190 -12.94 11.15 5.13
C ASN A 190 -11.98 9.99 5.31
N CYS A 191 -11.53 9.71 6.52
CA CYS A 191 -10.70 8.54 6.81
C CYS A 191 -11.55 7.29 7.03
N GLN A 192 -11.11 6.17 6.47
CA GLN A 192 -11.77 4.87 6.60
C GLN A 192 -10.77 3.80 7.02
N LEU A 193 -11.16 2.98 7.99
CA LEU A 193 -10.41 1.79 8.36
C LEU A 193 -10.65 0.69 7.33
N LEU A 194 -9.69 0.52 6.43
CA LEU A 194 -9.72 -0.48 5.37
C LEU A 194 -8.44 -1.29 5.47
N ARG A 195 -8.48 -2.40 6.20
CA ARG A 195 -7.30 -3.25 6.39
C ARG A 195 -6.94 -4.01 5.12
N MET A 196 -5.67 -4.40 5.02
CA MET A 196 -5.19 -5.22 3.91
C MET A 196 -5.45 -6.71 4.20
N PRO A 197 -5.99 -7.48 3.24
CA PRO A 197 -6.18 -8.91 3.39
C PRO A 197 -4.86 -9.68 3.34
N MET A 198 -4.84 -10.87 3.89
CA MET A 198 -3.68 -11.77 3.87
C MET A 198 -3.24 -12.07 2.44
N SER A 199 -1.94 -11.91 2.15
CA SER A 199 -1.39 -12.11 0.80
C SER A 199 -1.06 -13.58 0.47
N GLU A 200 -0.92 -14.43 1.48
CA GLU A 200 -0.58 -15.84 1.33
C GLU A 200 -1.63 -16.70 2.05
N ARG A 201 -2.68 -17.08 1.33
CA ARG A 201 -3.79 -17.89 1.89
C ARG A 201 -3.33 -19.21 2.52
N GLY A 202 -2.27 -19.81 1.99
CA GLY A 202 -1.68 -20.99 2.59
C GLY A 202 -1.32 -20.82 4.08
N LEU A 203 -1.10 -19.59 4.55
CA LEU A 203 -0.85 -19.27 5.96
C LEU A 203 -2.12 -19.27 6.83
N LEU A 204 -3.31 -19.46 6.26
CA LEU A 204 -4.56 -19.62 7.00
C LEU A 204 -4.92 -21.12 7.23
N GLU A 205 -4.01 -22.03 6.90
CA GLU A 205 -4.20 -23.48 7.08
C GLU A 205 -3.34 -24.03 8.24
N PRO A 206 -3.81 -25.03 8.98
CA PRO A 206 -3.03 -25.63 10.05
C PRO A 206 -1.71 -26.24 9.57
N TYR A 207 -0.72 -26.28 10.45
CA TYR A 207 0.59 -26.89 10.19
C TYR A 207 0.99 -27.82 11.32
N SER A 208 1.29 -29.06 10.98
CA SER A 208 1.68 -30.14 11.92
C SER A 208 3.16 -30.56 11.81
N GLY A 209 3.95 -29.86 10.99
CA GLY A 209 5.37 -30.18 10.78
C GLY A 209 6.29 -29.72 11.91
N THR A 210 7.54 -30.13 11.84
CA THR A 210 8.58 -29.70 12.79
C THR A 210 8.92 -28.24 12.60
N ARG A 211 9.06 -27.51 13.72
CA ARG A 211 9.43 -26.09 13.74
C ARG A 211 10.82 -25.89 14.34
N LYS A 212 11.61 -25.02 13.72
CA LYS A 212 12.99 -24.77 14.17
C LYS A 212 13.37 -23.30 13.99
N GLY A 213 14.08 -22.79 14.96
CA GLY A 213 14.75 -21.47 14.88
C GLY A 213 13.86 -20.27 15.19
N VAL A 214 14.50 -19.12 15.30
CA VAL A 214 13.86 -17.82 15.48
C VAL A 214 13.87 -17.05 14.17
N LEU A 215 12.69 -16.65 13.70
CA LEU A 215 12.48 -16.01 12.42
C LEU A 215 12.49 -14.48 12.54
N PHE A 216 13.20 -13.84 11.64
CA PHE A 216 13.10 -12.41 11.32
C PHE A 216 12.63 -12.23 9.88
N ILE A 217 11.69 -11.32 9.65
CA ILE A 217 11.24 -10.95 8.30
C ILE A 217 11.36 -9.44 8.13
N GLY A 218 12.20 -9.01 7.19
CA GLY A 218 12.34 -7.58 6.91
C GLY A 218 13.59 -7.23 6.13
N ARG A 219 13.59 -6.00 5.59
CA ARG A 219 14.80 -5.40 4.98
C ARG A 219 15.78 -5.01 6.09
N TRP A 220 17.06 -4.90 5.72
CA TRP A 220 18.06 -4.33 6.61
C TRP A 220 17.93 -2.80 6.61
N GLU A 221 17.09 -2.28 7.47
CA GLU A 221 16.83 -0.84 7.65
C GLU A 221 16.54 -0.53 9.13
N GLU A 222 16.80 0.69 9.56
CA GLU A 222 16.64 1.13 10.94
C GLU A 222 15.24 0.81 11.51
N GLY A 223 14.20 1.08 10.73
CA GLY A 223 12.82 0.83 11.16
C GLY A 223 12.51 -0.62 11.49
N LYS A 224 13.22 -1.59 10.91
CA LYS A 224 13.11 -3.03 11.20
C LYS A 224 14.05 -3.50 12.31
N ASN A 225 15.02 -2.67 12.69
CA ASN A 225 15.94 -2.90 13.81
C ASN A 225 16.67 -4.27 13.79
N PRO A 226 17.32 -4.63 12.66
CA PRO A 226 17.99 -5.93 12.54
C PRO A 226 19.13 -6.11 13.54
N GLU A 227 19.77 -5.02 13.97
CA GLU A 227 20.83 -5.04 14.98
C GLU A 227 20.33 -5.57 16.33
N ALA A 228 19.09 -5.24 16.71
CA ALA A 228 18.47 -5.78 17.92
C ALA A 228 18.22 -7.29 17.77
N TYR A 229 17.78 -7.75 16.60
CA TYR A 229 17.66 -9.18 16.32
C TYR A 229 19.01 -9.90 16.49
N ILE A 230 20.09 -9.40 15.86
CA ILE A 230 21.44 -9.99 15.95
C ILE A 230 21.90 -10.08 17.41
N ARG A 231 21.73 -8.99 18.19
CA ARG A 231 22.13 -8.94 19.60
C ARG A 231 21.41 -10.00 20.44
N VAL A 232 20.10 -10.10 20.30
CA VAL A 232 19.29 -11.08 21.02
C VAL A 232 19.65 -12.51 20.60
N MET A 233 19.84 -12.77 19.32
CA MET A 233 20.19 -14.11 18.83
C MET A 233 21.57 -14.59 19.27
N LYS A 234 22.52 -13.66 19.45
CA LYS A 234 23.83 -13.97 20.04
C LYS A 234 23.71 -14.49 21.48
N GLU A 235 22.74 -13.98 22.24
CA GLU A 235 22.47 -14.41 23.62
C GLU A 235 21.73 -15.76 23.65
N CYS A 236 20.69 -15.93 22.82
CA CYS A 236 19.84 -17.12 22.80
C CYS A 236 20.59 -18.38 22.32
N LYS A 237 21.54 -18.25 21.40
CA LYS A 237 22.25 -19.38 20.76
C LYS A 237 21.30 -20.39 20.07
N ILE A 238 20.18 -19.91 19.56
CA ILE A 238 19.18 -20.67 18.82
C ILE A 238 19.42 -20.46 17.31
N HIS A 239 19.07 -21.43 16.49
CA HIS A 239 19.13 -21.31 15.03
C HIS A 239 18.41 -20.05 14.53
N CYS A 240 19.12 -19.25 13.73
CA CYS A 240 18.58 -18.00 13.17
C CYS A 240 17.95 -18.24 11.81
N LYS A 241 16.73 -17.77 11.59
CA LYS A 241 16.09 -17.76 10.28
C LYS A 241 15.81 -16.33 9.86
N VAL A 242 16.18 -15.97 8.64
CA VAL A 242 16.00 -14.61 8.11
C VAL A 242 15.37 -14.67 6.74
N MET A 243 14.31 -13.91 6.53
CA MET A 243 13.74 -13.62 5.22
C MET A 243 13.93 -12.15 4.90
N THR A 244 14.67 -11.86 3.82
CA THR A 244 15.06 -10.48 3.48
C THR A 244 15.28 -10.31 1.96
N ASN A 245 15.72 -9.13 1.53
CA ASN A 245 16.15 -8.88 0.15
C ASN A 245 17.66 -9.14 -0.03
N SER A 246 18.16 -9.12 -1.26
CA SER A 246 19.56 -9.44 -1.58
C SER A 246 20.58 -8.53 -0.89
N ASN A 247 20.25 -7.24 -0.70
CA ASN A 247 21.11 -6.31 0.03
C ASN A 247 21.11 -6.63 1.53
N GLY A 248 19.94 -6.94 2.09
CA GLY A 248 19.79 -7.35 3.49
C GLY A 248 20.55 -8.63 3.79
N ALA A 249 20.49 -9.64 2.90
CA ALA A 249 21.20 -10.91 3.09
C ALA A 249 22.69 -10.72 3.31
N LYS A 250 23.36 -9.93 2.47
CA LYS A 250 24.80 -9.62 2.62
C LYS A 250 25.12 -8.94 3.94
N LYS A 251 24.23 -8.06 4.40
CA LYS A 251 24.42 -7.36 5.68
C LYS A 251 24.20 -8.31 6.86
N PHE A 252 23.21 -9.21 6.80
CA PHE A 252 22.98 -10.24 7.81
C PHE A 252 24.15 -11.21 7.90
N GLU A 253 24.68 -11.73 6.77
CA GLU A 253 25.85 -12.61 6.73
C GLU A 253 27.07 -11.96 7.42
N LYS A 254 27.34 -10.70 7.09
CA LYS A 254 28.40 -9.93 7.73
C LYS A 254 28.18 -9.78 9.24
N ALA A 255 26.98 -9.38 9.65
CA ALA A 255 26.66 -9.15 11.07
C ALA A 255 26.67 -10.47 11.87
N PHE A 256 26.23 -11.58 11.31
CA PHE A 256 26.32 -12.91 11.93
C PHE A 256 27.77 -13.32 12.13
N ALA A 257 28.64 -13.12 11.11
CA ALA A 257 30.07 -13.41 11.25
C ALA A 257 30.74 -12.57 12.34
N GLU A 258 30.44 -11.26 12.41
CA GLU A 258 30.97 -10.35 13.43
C GLU A 258 30.45 -10.72 14.85
N ALA A 259 29.22 -11.22 14.95
CA ALA A 259 28.63 -11.67 16.21
C ALA A 259 29.05 -13.08 16.62
N GLY A 260 29.74 -13.85 15.73
CA GLY A 260 30.10 -15.24 15.95
C GLY A 260 28.92 -16.22 15.84
N ILE A 261 27.85 -15.83 15.16
CA ILE A 261 26.67 -16.68 14.89
C ILE A 261 26.94 -17.51 13.62
N THR A 262 26.97 -18.83 13.74
CA THR A 262 27.27 -19.76 12.65
C THR A 262 26.08 -20.65 12.26
N ASP A 263 25.08 -20.80 13.14
CA ASP A 263 23.86 -21.60 12.87
C ASP A 263 22.73 -20.69 12.40
N TYR A 264 22.68 -20.45 11.07
CA TYR A 264 21.65 -19.61 10.47
C TYR A 264 21.22 -20.08 9.07
N GLU A 265 20.05 -19.66 8.67
CA GLU A 265 19.48 -19.79 7.33
C GLU A 265 18.92 -18.44 6.85
N ILE A 266 19.34 -17.97 5.66
CA ILE A 266 18.84 -16.74 5.04
C ILE A 266 18.13 -17.09 3.74
N ARG A 267 16.90 -16.60 3.57
CA ARG A 267 16.11 -16.69 2.34
C ARG A 267 15.90 -15.30 1.75
N VAL A 268 16.09 -15.22 0.43
CA VAL A 268 16.06 -13.95 -0.30
C VAL A 268 14.87 -13.92 -1.24
N GLY A 269 13.95 -12.99 -1.02
CA GLY A 269 12.85 -12.68 -1.94
C GLY A 269 11.90 -13.85 -2.23
N ILE A 270 11.81 -14.83 -1.33
CA ILE A 270 10.90 -15.97 -1.48
C ILE A 270 9.44 -15.55 -1.40
N THR A 271 8.57 -16.22 -2.16
CA THR A 271 7.14 -15.94 -2.27
C THR A 271 6.36 -17.25 -2.44
N GLY A 272 5.02 -17.18 -2.37
CA GLY A 272 4.16 -18.34 -2.57
C GLY A 272 4.44 -19.47 -1.59
N GLN A 273 4.42 -20.71 -2.07
CA GLN A 273 4.57 -21.91 -1.22
C GLN A 273 5.90 -21.94 -0.47
N GLU A 274 7.00 -21.51 -1.10
CA GLU A 274 8.31 -21.47 -0.44
C GLU A 274 8.30 -20.53 0.78
N LYS A 275 7.67 -19.36 0.66
CA LYS A 275 7.47 -18.43 1.79
C LYS A 275 6.61 -19.06 2.88
N VAL A 276 5.50 -19.69 2.50
CA VAL A 276 4.59 -20.38 3.42
C VAL A 276 5.33 -21.44 4.21
N ASP A 277 6.08 -22.31 3.54
CA ASP A 277 6.83 -23.39 4.17
C ASP A 277 7.94 -22.87 5.09
N PHE A 278 8.62 -21.81 4.68
CA PHE A 278 9.67 -21.19 5.48
C PHE A 278 9.12 -20.58 6.77
N ILE A 279 7.99 -19.89 6.71
CA ILE A 279 7.32 -19.34 7.89
C ILE A 279 6.85 -20.48 8.79
N ARG A 280 6.05 -21.42 8.27
CA ARG A 280 5.44 -22.52 9.05
C ARG A 280 6.48 -23.41 9.74
N SER A 281 7.65 -23.60 9.12
CA SER A 281 8.75 -24.38 9.70
C SER A 281 9.59 -23.61 10.74
N SER A 282 9.24 -22.37 11.06
CA SER A 282 9.93 -21.56 12.07
C SER A 282 9.33 -21.76 13.46
N GLY A 283 10.15 -21.66 14.51
CA GLY A 283 9.74 -21.94 15.89
C GLY A 283 9.16 -20.74 16.61
N VAL A 284 9.83 -19.58 16.52
CA VAL A 284 9.42 -18.31 17.12
C VAL A 284 9.64 -17.19 16.12
N PHE A 285 8.74 -16.23 16.08
CA PHE A 285 8.94 -15.00 15.31
C PHE A 285 9.35 -13.87 16.25
N PHE A 286 10.50 -13.26 16.01
CA PHE A 286 10.93 -12.08 16.73
C PHE A 286 10.91 -10.85 15.84
N MET A 287 10.09 -9.88 16.18
CA MET A 287 9.91 -8.63 15.45
C MET A 287 10.33 -7.42 16.29
N PRO A 288 11.62 -7.02 16.23
CA PRO A 288 12.12 -5.86 16.98
C PRO A 288 11.85 -4.53 16.28
N SER A 289 10.92 -4.46 15.32
CA SER A 289 10.64 -3.28 14.50
C SER A 289 10.28 -2.08 15.34
N LEU A 290 10.89 -0.92 15.02
CA LEU A 290 10.64 0.37 15.65
C LEU A 290 9.50 1.15 14.99
N ARG A 291 9.15 0.79 13.74
CA ARG A 291 8.17 1.52 12.93
C ARG A 291 7.34 0.54 12.12
N GLU A 292 6.09 0.42 12.46
CA GLU A 292 5.10 -0.34 11.71
C GLU A 292 3.75 0.38 11.77
N ASN A 293 2.89 0.04 10.81
CA ASN A 293 1.49 0.45 10.86
C ASN A 293 0.59 -0.77 11.11
N TYR A 294 0.62 -1.71 10.17
CA TYR A 294 -0.12 -2.97 10.24
C TYR A 294 0.73 -4.05 9.55
N PRO A 295 1.70 -4.63 10.26
CA PRO A 295 2.74 -5.43 9.63
C PRO A 295 2.25 -6.79 9.15
N PHE A 296 2.27 -7.04 7.84
CA PHE A 296 1.96 -8.35 7.28
C PHE A 296 2.83 -9.46 7.85
N ALA A 297 4.14 -9.22 8.01
CA ALA A 297 5.06 -10.21 8.55
C ALA A 297 4.62 -10.72 9.91
N PHE A 298 4.05 -9.84 10.75
CA PHE A 298 3.52 -10.23 12.05
C PHE A 298 2.27 -11.12 11.90
N LEU A 299 1.30 -10.69 11.09
CA LEU A 299 0.07 -11.46 10.83
C LEU A 299 0.37 -12.83 10.21
N GLU A 300 1.28 -12.88 9.24
CA GLU A 300 1.70 -14.11 8.57
C GLU A 300 2.34 -15.12 9.54
N CYS A 301 2.99 -14.64 10.59
CA CYS A 301 3.61 -15.49 11.60
C CYS A 301 2.67 -15.84 12.76
N LEU A 302 1.79 -14.91 13.15
CA LEU A 302 0.95 -15.00 14.35
C LEU A 302 0.09 -16.27 14.37
N GLY A 303 -0.45 -16.70 13.23
CA GLY A 303 -1.24 -17.92 13.12
C GLY A 303 -0.44 -19.23 13.22
N HIS A 304 0.90 -19.17 13.22
CA HIS A 304 1.72 -20.38 13.14
C HIS A 304 2.72 -20.57 14.26
N MET A 305 3.15 -19.52 14.90
CA MET A 305 4.18 -19.61 15.92
C MET A 305 4.02 -18.51 16.97
N PRO A 306 4.57 -18.67 18.16
CA PRO A 306 4.68 -17.59 19.12
C PRO A 306 5.41 -16.39 18.53
N CYS A 307 4.83 -15.21 18.71
CA CYS A 307 5.39 -13.94 18.24
C CYS A 307 5.86 -13.11 19.42
N VAL A 308 7.07 -12.57 19.32
CA VAL A 308 7.69 -11.71 20.33
C VAL A 308 7.92 -10.34 19.70
N VAL A 309 7.42 -9.27 20.33
CA VAL A 309 7.55 -7.89 19.89
C VAL A 309 8.03 -7.00 21.02
N LEU A 310 8.58 -5.81 20.71
CA LEU A 310 9.03 -4.89 21.73
C LEU A 310 7.86 -4.16 22.41
N ASP A 311 7.89 -4.05 23.73
CA ASP A 311 6.89 -3.38 24.57
C ASP A 311 6.83 -1.84 24.36
N THR A 312 7.90 -1.27 23.82
CA THR A 312 7.99 0.17 23.51
C THR A 312 7.21 0.59 22.28
N GLN A 313 6.68 -0.39 21.50
CA GLN A 313 6.04 -0.12 20.22
C GLN A 313 4.52 -0.27 20.29
N ASP A 314 3.81 0.78 19.90
CA ASP A 314 2.35 0.86 19.98
C ASP A 314 1.60 0.29 18.75
N TRP A 315 2.31 -0.04 17.65
CA TRP A 315 1.66 -0.66 16.50
C TRP A 315 1.01 -2.01 16.84
N SER A 316 1.56 -2.71 17.84
CA SER A 316 1.03 -3.99 18.30
C SER A 316 -0.30 -3.89 19.04
N ASP A 317 -0.70 -2.67 19.47
CA ASP A 317 -2.00 -2.41 20.13
C ASP A 317 -3.19 -2.60 19.18
N ASN A 318 -2.93 -2.73 17.87
CA ASN A 318 -3.95 -3.12 16.88
C ASN A 318 -4.36 -4.59 16.98
N PHE A 319 -3.69 -5.42 17.79
CA PHE A 319 -3.87 -6.86 17.89
C PHE A 319 -4.16 -7.30 19.33
N ASN A 320 -4.82 -8.44 19.48
CA ASN A 320 -5.13 -8.98 20.78
C ASN A 320 -3.88 -9.57 21.46
N GLU A 321 -3.45 -8.93 22.56
CA GLU A 321 -2.24 -9.29 23.32
C GLU A 321 -2.24 -10.71 23.87
N LYS A 322 -3.39 -11.39 23.93
CA LYS A 322 -3.46 -12.80 24.32
C LYS A 322 -2.62 -13.71 23.42
N TYR A 323 -2.39 -13.32 22.17
CA TYR A 323 -1.81 -14.19 21.14
C TYR A 323 -0.32 -13.92 20.84
N PHE A 324 0.31 -12.97 21.54
CA PHE A 324 1.73 -12.66 21.37
C PHE A 324 2.36 -12.11 22.64
N HIS A 325 3.68 -11.98 22.65
CA HIS A 325 4.43 -11.52 23.82
C HIS A 325 5.03 -10.14 23.57
N LYS A 326 4.69 -9.17 24.43
CA LYS A 326 5.36 -7.87 24.49
C LYS A 326 6.50 -7.96 25.51
N VAL A 327 7.71 -7.60 25.10
CA VAL A 327 8.90 -7.73 25.93
C VAL A 327 9.77 -6.49 25.88
N ASN A 328 10.45 -6.20 26.98
CA ASN A 328 11.56 -5.26 26.94
C ASN A 328 12.73 -5.90 26.18
N ILE A 329 13.47 -5.09 25.43
CA ILE A 329 14.60 -5.60 24.63
C ILE A 329 15.67 -6.32 25.48
N LYS A 330 15.79 -5.98 26.76
CA LYS A 330 16.75 -6.61 27.68
C LYS A 330 16.35 -8.03 28.06
N ASP A 331 15.06 -8.30 28.10
CA ASP A 331 14.47 -9.58 28.52
C ASP A 331 14.13 -10.47 27.31
N ALA A 332 14.24 -9.92 26.09
CA ALA A 332 13.84 -10.61 24.86
C ALA A 332 14.56 -11.95 24.65
N GLY A 333 15.85 -12.03 24.99
CA GLY A 333 16.63 -13.26 24.85
C GLY A 333 16.16 -14.39 25.78
N GLU A 334 15.88 -14.08 27.03
CA GLU A 334 15.33 -15.03 28.02
C GLU A 334 13.95 -15.48 27.61
N THR A 335 13.05 -14.56 27.33
CA THR A 335 11.68 -14.86 26.90
C THR A 335 11.65 -15.73 25.63
N ILE A 336 12.43 -15.40 24.61
CA ILE A 336 12.50 -16.19 23.37
C ILE A 336 13.00 -17.61 23.68
N THR A 337 13.99 -17.76 24.55
CA THR A 337 14.53 -19.08 24.91
C THR A 337 13.50 -19.93 25.65
N GLU A 338 12.80 -19.35 26.61
CA GLU A 338 11.72 -20.03 27.33
C GLU A 338 10.59 -20.49 26.41
N ILE A 339 10.08 -19.60 25.55
CA ILE A 339 9.04 -19.89 24.58
C ILE A 339 9.49 -20.97 23.60
N TYR A 340 10.73 -20.88 23.10
CA TYR A 340 11.27 -21.85 22.15
C TYR A 340 11.39 -23.25 22.75
N CYS A 341 11.73 -23.37 24.01
CA CYS A 341 11.80 -24.66 24.73
C CYS A 341 10.43 -25.24 25.04
N SER A 342 9.39 -24.42 25.11
CA SER A 342 8.02 -24.81 25.48
C SER A 342 7.07 -24.94 24.29
N ILE A 343 7.56 -24.92 23.04
CA ILE A 343 6.79 -24.77 21.78
C ILE A 343 5.38 -25.39 21.91
N GLN A 344 4.41 -24.52 22.13
CA GLN A 344 2.99 -24.85 22.10
C GLN A 344 2.44 -24.64 20.69
N SER A 345 1.37 -25.36 20.35
CA SER A 345 0.65 -25.14 19.09
C SER A 345 0.19 -23.70 18.97
N ALA A 346 0.20 -23.16 17.74
CA ALA A 346 -0.29 -21.82 17.46
C ALA A 346 -1.80 -21.72 17.77
N GLU A 347 -2.13 -21.15 18.91
CA GLU A 347 -3.53 -20.91 19.32
C GLU A 347 -4.18 -19.73 18.58
N ALA A 348 -3.38 -18.98 17.81
CA ALA A 348 -3.81 -17.75 17.15
C ALA A 348 -4.31 -17.92 15.72
N LEU A 349 -4.31 -19.14 15.16
CA LEU A 349 -4.71 -19.35 13.77
C LEU A 349 -6.17 -18.94 13.53
N ASP A 350 -7.07 -19.34 14.39
CA ASP A 350 -8.50 -18.99 14.29
C ASP A 350 -8.67 -17.47 14.37
N TYR A 351 -7.96 -16.81 15.29
CA TYR A 351 -7.95 -15.35 15.40
C TYR A 351 -7.45 -14.65 14.11
N VAL A 352 -6.40 -15.18 13.49
CA VAL A 352 -5.89 -14.63 12.21
C VAL A 352 -6.88 -14.86 11.07
N CYS A 353 -7.57 -15.99 11.05
CA CYS A 353 -8.65 -16.27 10.10
C CYS A 353 -9.82 -15.30 10.28
N GLU A 354 -10.24 -15.07 11.53
CA GLU A 354 -11.28 -14.10 11.87
C GLU A 354 -10.91 -12.69 11.41
N LEU A 355 -9.65 -12.27 11.65
CA LEU A 355 -9.15 -10.96 11.18
C LEU A 355 -9.20 -10.84 9.65
N ASP A 356 -8.85 -11.89 8.88
CA ASP A 356 -8.92 -11.86 7.41
C ASP A 356 -10.37 -11.80 6.90
N ASP A 357 -11.31 -12.44 7.60
CA ASP A 357 -12.74 -12.36 7.28
C ASP A 357 -13.30 -10.95 7.62
N GLU A 358 -12.95 -10.37 8.78
CA GLU A 358 -13.29 -8.98 9.13
C GLU A 358 -12.78 -7.98 8.10
N VAL A 359 -11.61 -8.22 7.49
CA VAL A 359 -11.08 -7.38 6.42
C VAL A 359 -12.03 -7.39 5.21
N ALA A 360 -12.47 -8.55 4.77
CA ALA A 360 -13.41 -8.68 3.65
C ALA A 360 -14.75 -8.01 3.96
N GLU A 361 -15.29 -8.20 5.16
CA GLU A 361 -16.52 -7.55 5.63
C GLU A 361 -16.37 -6.02 5.68
N GLY A 362 -15.23 -5.51 6.11
CA GLY A 362 -14.92 -4.09 6.14
C GLY A 362 -14.98 -3.43 4.76
N TRP A 363 -14.39 -4.07 3.73
CA TRP A 363 -14.46 -3.59 2.37
C TRP A 363 -15.87 -3.67 1.76
N ILE A 364 -16.61 -4.75 2.02
CA ILE A 364 -18.01 -4.90 1.61
C ILE A 364 -18.86 -3.81 2.25
N SER A 365 -18.78 -3.66 3.57
CA SER A 365 -19.55 -2.67 4.33
C SER A 365 -19.25 -1.25 3.87
N PHE A 366 -17.98 -0.94 3.62
CA PHE A 366 -17.58 0.37 3.09
C PHE A 366 -18.29 0.66 1.75
N LEU A 367 -18.21 -0.26 0.79
CA LEU A 367 -18.77 -0.03 -0.53
C LEU A 367 -20.31 -0.01 -0.53
N ASP A 368 -20.95 -0.84 0.29
CA ASP A 368 -22.42 -0.90 0.39
C ASP A 368 -23.02 0.33 1.11
N HIS A 369 -22.29 0.91 2.06
CA HIS A 369 -22.72 2.11 2.79
C HIS A 369 -22.18 3.40 2.19
N PHE A 370 -21.35 3.31 1.15
CA PHE A 370 -20.89 4.52 0.47
C PHE A 370 -22.10 5.29 -0.07
N PRO A 371 -22.27 6.56 0.29
CA PRO A 371 -23.44 7.35 -0.13
C PRO A 371 -23.38 7.65 -1.63
N GLY A 372 -23.63 6.66 -2.46
CA GLY A 372 -23.55 6.69 -3.92
C GLY A 372 -24.57 7.58 -4.64
N LYS A 373 -25.35 8.37 -3.90
CA LYS A 373 -26.25 9.39 -4.45
C LYS A 373 -26.37 10.54 -3.46
N ARG A 374 -25.49 11.51 -3.56
CA ARG A 374 -25.78 12.82 -2.94
C ARG A 374 -27.04 13.38 -3.59
N SER A 375 -28.01 13.83 -2.79
CA SER A 375 -29.28 14.39 -3.31
C SER A 375 -29.01 15.56 -4.26
N ASN A 376 -29.66 15.56 -5.40
CA ASN A 376 -29.38 16.34 -6.61
C ASN A 376 -29.31 17.88 -6.51
N THR A 377 -29.60 18.52 -5.38
CA THR A 377 -29.72 19.98 -5.33
C THR A 377 -28.53 20.70 -4.65
N ASN A 378 -27.86 20.06 -3.70
CA ASN A 378 -26.65 20.64 -3.08
C ASN A 378 -25.36 20.05 -3.67
N ALA A 379 -25.42 18.87 -4.23
CA ALA A 379 -24.29 18.18 -4.83
C ALA A 379 -23.67 18.94 -6.01
N ALA A 380 -24.51 19.54 -6.89
CA ALA A 380 -24.00 20.30 -8.02
C ALA A 380 -23.17 21.53 -7.63
N LYS A 381 -23.52 22.21 -6.54
CA LYS A 381 -22.76 23.39 -6.05
C LYS A 381 -21.46 22.99 -5.36
N ILE A 382 -21.48 21.93 -4.55
CA ILE A 382 -20.30 21.40 -3.86
C ILE A 382 -19.32 20.83 -4.89
N ASN A 383 -19.82 20.05 -5.86
CA ASN A 383 -18.98 19.50 -6.94
C ASN A 383 -18.29 20.59 -7.77
N THR A 384 -18.97 21.70 -8.08
CA THR A 384 -18.36 22.79 -8.85
C THR A 384 -17.19 23.41 -8.08
N TYR A 385 -17.35 23.64 -6.77
CA TYR A 385 -16.30 24.21 -5.92
C TYR A 385 -15.10 23.27 -5.81
N GLU A 386 -15.32 22.00 -5.47
CA GLU A 386 -14.25 21.00 -5.34
C GLU A 386 -13.57 20.75 -6.69
N THR A 387 -14.32 20.71 -7.78
CA THR A 387 -13.76 20.57 -9.14
C THR A 387 -12.84 21.74 -9.49
N VAL A 388 -13.25 22.98 -9.19
CA VAL A 388 -12.42 24.17 -9.44
C VAL A 388 -11.14 24.12 -8.60
N LYS A 389 -11.27 23.80 -7.32
CA LYS A 389 -10.13 23.70 -6.40
C LYS A 389 -9.12 22.62 -6.83
N TYR A 390 -9.63 21.46 -7.23
CA TYR A 390 -8.78 20.38 -7.71
C TYR A 390 -8.10 20.71 -9.04
N ARG A 391 -8.82 21.37 -9.93
CA ARG A 391 -8.27 21.89 -11.19
C ARG A 391 -7.11 22.85 -10.94
N ASP A 392 -7.25 23.77 -9.97
CA ASP A 392 -6.18 24.72 -9.64
C ASP A 392 -4.95 24.01 -9.05
N TYR A 393 -5.16 22.96 -8.27
CA TYR A 393 -4.07 22.08 -7.80
C TYR A 393 -3.33 21.40 -8.97
N ILE A 394 -4.06 20.81 -9.92
CA ILE A 394 -3.44 20.19 -11.10
C ILE A 394 -2.67 21.24 -11.93
N ARG A 395 -3.21 22.43 -12.15
CA ARG A 395 -2.51 23.52 -12.84
C ARG A 395 -1.22 23.96 -12.13
N GLU A 396 -1.19 23.89 -10.81
CA GLU A 396 0.03 24.14 -10.06
C GLU A 396 1.07 23.04 -10.31
N LEU A 397 0.65 21.78 -10.34
CA LEU A 397 1.52 20.65 -10.68
C LEU A 397 2.06 20.78 -12.11
N GLU A 398 1.21 21.11 -13.08
CA GLU A 398 1.62 21.35 -14.47
C GLU A 398 2.64 22.49 -14.56
N ARG A 399 2.40 23.63 -13.91
CA ARG A 399 3.37 24.74 -13.89
C ARG A 399 4.71 24.36 -13.29
N LYS A 400 4.70 23.58 -12.21
CA LYS A 400 5.93 23.07 -11.58
C LYS A 400 6.69 22.11 -12.50
N HIS A 401 5.94 21.28 -13.24
CA HIS A 401 6.53 20.37 -14.22
C HIS A 401 7.14 21.14 -15.40
N LEU A 402 6.41 22.09 -15.98
CA LEU A 402 6.86 22.92 -17.10
C LEU A 402 8.07 23.82 -16.77
N ALA A 403 8.29 24.12 -15.49
CA ALA A 403 9.47 24.87 -15.03
C ALA A 403 10.74 24.01 -14.93
N ARG A 404 10.68 22.71 -15.22
CA ARG A 404 11.83 21.80 -15.21
C ARG A 404 12.42 21.66 -16.62
N GLU A 405 13.71 21.32 -16.70
CA GLU A 405 14.45 21.15 -17.95
C GLU A 405 13.94 19.99 -18.85
N ASP A 406 13.09 19.10 -18.32
CA ASP A 406 12.53 17.92 -19.05
C ASP A 406 11.33 18.26 -19.96
N PHE A 407 10.99 19.51 -20.15
CA PHE A 407 9.84 19.97 -20.93
C PHE A 407 9.83 19.46 -22.38
N GLU A 408 10.98 19.32 -23.01
CA GLU A 408 11.15 18.82 -24.38
C GLU A 408 10.55 17.42 -24.58
N SER A 409 10.66 16.56 -23.57
CA SER A 409 10.16 15.20 -23.63
C SER A 409 8.62 15.14 -23.62
N VAL A 410 7.99 16.05 -22.92
CA VAL A 410 6.53 16.20 -22.87
C VAL A 410 6.00 16.72 -24.22
N LEU A 411 6.65 17.72 -24.80
CA LEU A 411 6.28 18.29 -26.09
C LEU A 411 6.36 17.27 -27.23
N SER A 412 7.36 16.39 -27.23
CA SER A 412 7.52 15.36 -28.27
C SER A 412 6.37 14.35 -28.31
N ASN A 413 5.62 14.22 -27.22
CA ASN A 413 4.47 13.31 -27.10
C ASN A 413 3.11 14.04 -27.13
N LYS A 414 3.08 15.28 -27.55
CA LYS A 414 1.91 16.17 -27.58
C LYS A 414 0.64 15.51 -28.15
N HIS A 415 0.77 14.78 -29.25
CA HIS A 415 -0.34 14.11 -29.91
C HIS A 415 -1.01 13.00 -29.06
N LYS A 416 -0.30 12.44 -28.08
CA LYS A 416 -0.81 11.36 -27.21
C LYS A 416 -1.71 11.88 -26.09
N PHE A 417 -1.64 13.16 -25.79
CA PHE A 417 -2.45 13.79 -24.74
C PHE A 417 -3.82 14.25 -25.24
N LEU A 418 -3.95 14.54 -26.53
CA LEU A 418 -5.15 15.10 -27.10
C LEU A 418 -6.28 14.10 -27.29
N THR A 419 -5.98 12.80 -27.23
CA THR A 419 -6.96 11.73 -27.51
C THR A 419 -7.80 11.35 -26.28
N VAL A 420 -7.54 11.93 -25.13
CA VAL A 420 -8.05 11.41 -23.87
C VAL A 420 -9.13 12.30 -23.29
N CYS A 421 -10.36 11.83 -23.35
CA CYS A 421 -11.52 12.21 -22.54
C CYS A 421 -12.46 13.25 -23.13
N TYR A 422 -13.49 12.78 -23.80
CA TYR A 422 -14.77 13.44 -23.84
C TYR A 422 -15.77 12.67 -22.96
N THR A 423 -16.38 13.36 -22.00
CA THR A 423 -17.63 12.93 -21.37
C THR A 423 -18.66 14.01 -21.64
N ASP A 424 -19.92 13.62 -21.81
CA ASP A 424 -21.03 14.52 -22.20
C ASP A 424 -21.27 15.74 -21.28
N ASN A 425 -20.51 15.87 -20.21
CA ASN A 425 -20.59 16.97 -19.24
C ASN A 425 -19.50 18.05 -19.38
N ASP A 426 -18.66 17.98 -20.40
CA ASP A 426 -17.47 18.84 -20.58
C ASP A 426 -17.76 20.29 -20.96
N THR A 427 -19.01 20.62 -21.25
CA THR A 427 -19.42 21.99 -21.61
C THR A 427 -19.20 23.03 -20.52
N TYR A 428 -18.96 22.62 -19.28
CA TYR A 428 -18.79 23.56 -18.15
C TYR A 428 -17.35 24.06 -17.99
N LEU A 429 -16.38 23.19 -18.24
CA LEU A 429 -14.95 23.52 -18.07
C LEU A 429 -14.36 24.18 -19.33
N SER A 430 -14.85 23.83 -20.51
CA SER A 430 -14.39 24.42 -21.78
C SER A 430 -14.72 25.90 -21.95
N LYS A 431 -15.61 26.47 -21.11
CA LYS A 431 -16.03 27.87 -21.15
C LYS A 431 -15.25 28.79 -20.19
N ASP A 432 -14.32 28.25 -19.42
CA ASP A 432 -13.51 29.06 -18.50
C ASP A 432 -12.34 29.73 -19.28
N PRO A 433 -12.34 31.07 -19.42
CA PRO A 433 -11.33 31.79 -20.19
C PRO A 433 -9.91 31.70 -19.57
N THR A 434 -9.78 31.21 -18.33
CA THR A 434 -8.47 31.03 -17.66
C THR A 434 -7.82 29.69 -18.01
N PHE A 435 -8.46 28.84 -18.81
CA PHE A 435 -8.00 27.51 -19.18
C PHE A 435 -6.91 27.49 -20.28
N LYS A 436 -6.66 28.60 -20.91
CA LYS A 436 -5.85 28.73 -22.12
C LYS A 436 -4.32 28.62 -22.00
N PRO A 437 -3.63 28.84 -20.87
CA PRO A 437 -2.19 29.04 -20.94
C PRO A 437 -1.37 27.84 -21.40
N ILE A 438 -1.82 26.62 -21.10
CA ILE A 438 -1.05 25.40 -21.46
C ILE A 438 -1.40 24.90 -22.85
N GLU A 439 -2.65 25.01 -23.27
CA GLU A 439 -3.06 24.76 -24.65
C GLU A 439 -2.33 25.68 -25.64
N GLU A 440 -2.16 26.97 -25.30
CA GLU A 440 -1.44 27.92 -26.15
C GLU A 440 0.07 27.66 -26.18
N ILE A 441 0.67 27.16 -25.08
CA ILE A 441 2.10 26.91 -24.99
C ILE A 441 2.48 25.53 -25.54
N ALA A 442 1.69 24.49 -25.24
CA ALA A 442 2.02 23.11 -25.55
C ALA A 442 0.89 22.34 -26.26
N GLY A 443 -0.33 22.85 -26.32
CA GLY A 443 -1.53 22.14 -26.78
C GLY A 443 -1.78 20.88 -25.94
N LEU A 444 -1.48 20.95 -24.66
CA LEU A 444 -1.61 19.87 -23.70
C LEU A 444 -2.48 20.36 -22.55
N SER A 445 -3.58 19.69 -22.31
CA SER A 445 -4.39 19.90 -21.13
C SER A 445 -4.75 18.57 -20.48
N LEU A 446 -4.53 18.45 -19.17
CA LEU A 446 -5.06 17.35 -18.36
C LEU A 446 -6.60 17.33 -18.34
N PHE A 447 -7.22 18.42 -18.83
CA PHE A 447 -8.65 18.68 -18.70
C PHE A 447 -9.37 18.83 -20.05
N GLU A 448 -8.70 18.66 -21.19
CA GLU A 448 -9.44 18.45 -22.42
C GLU A 448 -10.27 17.17 -22.23
N GLY A 449 -11.54 17.36 -21.94
CA GLY A 449 -12.48 16.30 -21.70
C GLY A 449 -12.81 15.98 -20.24
N LEU A 450 -12.59 16.89 -19.28
CA LEU A 450 -13.20 16.80 -17.94
C LEU A 450 -14.49 17.61 -17.83
#